data_210ee3838325b0ed9169b5fa8f6e1f1b
#
_entry.id   210ee3838325b0ed9169b5fa8f6e1f1b
#
_cell.length_a   1.000
_cell.length_b   1.000
_cell.length_c   1.000
_cell.angle_alpha   90.00
_cell.angle_beta   90.00
_cell.angle_gamma   90.00
#
_symmetry.space_group_name_H-M   'P 1'
#
loop_
_entity.id
_entity.type
_entity.pdbx_description
1 polymer ?
#
loop_
_entity_poly.entity_id
_entity_poly.type
_entity_poly.pdbx_seq_one_letter_code
_entity_poly.pdbx_strand_id
1 'polypeptide(L)'
;MTTPGIDDPLPEAVGLVQGALRAGLPLRILGGLGVRVLCPAFPPRLRAGQDMDFACSGKRRKNVVSYLEQAGCQPDRRFNNLNGDRQMYFNAPSGRPIDVMVDRLQMCHTLDLRPSLGNDSLTLDPADLLLSKLQIVELNPKDAHDITHLLSGLGADGLDTRRFGEVLASDWGWWRTVTGNLRKYPSIVQADPRLVPPGAKFDPIAASALLLEVADQVPKSMKWKMRSNIGDRVKWYELPEEVDH
;
A
#
# COMPACT_ATOMS: atom_id res chain seq x y z
N MET A 1 -30.98 6.62 -21.09
CA MET A 1 -29.61 7.14 -21.08
C MET A 1 -28.85 6.32 -20.05
N THR A 2 -28.09 5.33 -20.48
CA THR A 2 -27.20 4.54 -19.62
C THR A 2 -26.07 5.46 -19.17
N THR A 3 -25.95 5.69 -17.86
CA THR A 3 -24.80 6.36 -17.28
C THR A 3 -23.53 5.65 -17.79
N PRO A 4 -22.53 6.35 -18.35
CA PRO A 4 -21.28 5.69 -18.77
C PRO A 4 -20.75 4.95 -17.55
N GLY A 5 -20.63 3.62 -17.66
CA GLY A 5 -20.09 2.82 -16.57
C GLY A 5 -18.68 3.33 -16.25
N ILE A 6 -18.38 3.52 -14.96
CA ILE A 6 -17.03 3.84 -14.53
C ILE A 6 -16.19 2.62 -14.92
N ASP A 7 -15.23 2.82 -15.83
CA ASP A 7 -14.35 1.77 -16.30
C ASP A 7 -13.44 1.28 -15.16
N ASP A 8 -13.31 -0.04 -14.99
CA ASP A 8 -12.56 -0.64 -13.89
C ASP A 8 -11.08 -0.78 -14.27
N PRO A 9 -10.14 -0.14 -13.53
CA PRO A 9 -8.71 -0.24 -13.81
C PRO A 9 -8.08 -1.60 -13.48
N LEU A 10 -8.76 -2.45 -12.68
CA LEU A 10 -8.16 -3.68 -12.16
C LEU A 10 -7.74 -4.67 -13.26
N PRO A 11 -8.54 -4.94 -14.31
CA PRO A 11 -8.12 -5.86 -15.38
C PRO A 11 -6.85 -5.38 -16.10
N GLU A 12 -6.72 -4.08 -16.36
CA GLU A 12 -5.54 -3.51 -17.02
C GLU A 12 -4.31 -3.63 -16.10
N ALA A 13 -4.44 -3.25 -14.82
CA ALA A 13 -3.35 -3.37 -13.83
C ALA A 13 -2.88 -4.83 -13.67
N VAL A 14 -3.81 -5.79 -13.57
CA VAL A 14 -3.50 -7.21 -13.49
C VAL A 14 -2.80 -7.69 -14.76
N GLY A 15 -3.26 -7.28 -15.93
CA GLY A 15 -2.66 -7.63 -17.22
C GLY A 15 -1.20 -7.18 -17.33
N LEU A 16 -0.91 -5.93 -16.91
CA LEU A 16 0.44 -5.39 -16.87
C LEU A 16 1.35 -6.19 -15.94
N VAL A 17 0.90 -6.52 -14.74
CA VAL A 17 1.74 -7.28 -13.79
C VAL A 17 1.92 -8.74 -14.23
N GLN A 18 0.88 -9.40 -14.76
CA GLN A 18 1.01 -10.75 -15.31
C GLN A 18 2.01 -10.81 -16.46
N GLY A 19 1.99 -9.81 -17.36
CA GLY A 19 2.97 -9.70 -18.43
C GLY A 19 4.39 -9.50 -17.90
N ALA A 20 4.56 -8.63 -16.90
CA ALA A 20 5.84 -8.40 -16.24
C ALA A 20 6.37 -9.69 -15.56
N LEU A 21 5.51 -10.43 -14.85
CA LEU A 21 5.86 -11.73 -14.23
C LEU A 21 6.36 -12.75 -15.27
N ARG A 22 5.65 -12.89 -16.41
CA ARG A 22 6.09 -13.77 -17.50
C ARG A 22 7.45 -13.36 -18.07
N ALA A 23 7.78 -12.07 -18.02
CA ALA A 23 9.09 -11.54 -18.41
C ALA A 23 10.15 -11.58 -17.29
N GLY A 24 9.83 -12.16 -16.13
CA GLY A 24 10.73 -12.22 -14.96
C GLY A 24 11.04 -10.86 -14.38
N LEU A 25 10.09 -9.91 -14.47
CA LEU A 25 10.24 -8.54 -13.96
C LEU A 25 9.52 -8.33 -12.64
N PRO A 26 10.18 -7.71 -11.66
CA PRO A 26 9.61 -7.42 -10.35
C PRO A 26 8.72 -6.16 -10.41
N LEU A 27 7.51 -6.30 -10.93
CA LEU A 27 6.45 -5.30 -10.92
C LEU A 27 5.28 -5.85 -10.13
N ARG A 28 4.74 -5.11 -9.17
CA ARG A 28 3.64 -5.53 -8.27
C ARG A 28 2.62 -4.42 -8.13
N ILE A 29 1.34 -4.79 -8.03
CA ILE A 29 0.26 -3.84 -7.73
C ILE A 29 0.37 -3.38 -6.28
N LEU A 30 0.23 -2.08 -6.08
CA LEU A 30 0.21 -1.38 -4.79
C LEU A 30 -1.18 -0.73 -4.59
N GLY A 31 -1.39 -0.07 -3.47
CA GLY A 31 -2.55 0.76 -3.22
C GLY A 31 -3.88 0.01 -3.17
N GLY A 32 -4.98 0.71 -3.45
CA GLY A 32 -6.33 0.14 -3.36
C GLY A 32 -6.60 -1.00 -4.35
N LEU A 33 -5.91 -1.04 -5.50
CA LEU A 33 -6.03 -2.15 -6.45
C LEU A 33 -5.38 -3.42 -5.89
N GLY A 34 -4.26 -3.30 -5.16
CA GLY A 34 -3.64 -4.43 -4.47
C GLY A 34 -4.59 -5.04 -3.42
N VAL A 35 -5.29 -4.19 -2.66
CA VAL A 35 -6.32 -4.64 -1.71
C VAL A 35 -7.44 -5.41 -2.42
N ARG A 36 -7.89 -4.92 -3.58
CA ARG A 36 -8.94 -5.60 -4.38
C ARG A 36 -8.49 -6.96 -4.93
N VAL A 37 -7.22 -7.09 -5.32
CA VAL A 37 -6.67 -8.39 -5.75
C VAL A 37 -6.71 -9.40 -4.60
N LEU A 38 -6.38 -8.98 -3.38
CA LEU A 38 -6.37 -9.85 -2.21
C LEU A 38 -7.78 -10.15 -1.67
N CYS A 39 -8.72 -9.23 -1.87
CA CYS A 39 -10.09 -9.31 -1.37
C CYS A 39 -11.12 -9.21 -2.50
N PRO A 40 -11.10 -10.12 -3.51
CA PRO A 40 -11.88 -9.98 -4.73
C PRO A 40 -13.39 -10.14 -4.52
N ALA A 41 -13.81 -10.71 -3.39
CA ALA A 41 -15.23 -10.90 -3.05
C ALA A 41 -15.89 -9.62 -2.53
N PHE A 42 -15.11 -8.60 -2.17
CA PHE A 42 -15.65 -7.38 -1.59
C PHE A 42 -15.97 -6.33 -2.66
N PRO A 43 -17.02 -5.51 -2.45
CA PRO A 43 -17.44 -4.52 -3.42
C PRO A 43 -16.32 -3.50 -3.67
N PRO A 44 -15.99 -3.21 -4.95
CA PRO A 44 -14.94 -2.25 -5.27
C PRO A 44 -15.43 -0.82 -5.04
N ARG A 45 -14.52 0.03 -4.59
CA ARG A 45 -14.71 1.47 -4.59
C ARG A 45 -14.15 2.04 -5.89
N LEU A 46 -15.02 2.15 -6.92
CA LEU A 46 -14.66 2.71 -8.21
C LEU A 46 -14.79 4.23 -8.21
N ARG A 47 -13.87 4.91 -8.88
CA ARG A 47 -13.92 6.35 -9.16
C ARG A 47 -13.45 6.64 -10.59
N ALA A 48 -13.99 7.68 -11.20
CA ALA A 48 -13.51 8.14 -12.50
C ALA A 48 -12.03 8.56 -12.40
N GLY A 49 -11.25 8.26 -13.44
CA GLY A 49 -9.83 8.62 -13.50
C GLY A 49 -8.97 7.98 -12.41
N GLN A 50 -9.39 6.84 -11.85
CA GLN A 50 -8.60 6.13 -10.84
C GLN A 50 -7.24 5.73 -11.42
N ASP A 51 -6.19 6.12 -10.74
CA ASP A 51 -4.80 5.78 -10.97
C ASP A 51 -4.50 4.30 -10.71
N MET A 52 -3.41 3.83 -11.26
CA MET A 52 -2.87 2.49 -11.03
C MET A 52 -1.50 2.62 -10.36
N ASP A 53 -1.41 2.16 -9.11
CA ASP A 53 -0.20 2.20 -8.31
C ASP A 53 0.56 0.87 -8.42
N PHE A 54 1.85 0.95 -8.71
CA PHE A 54 2.76 -0.19 -8.78
C PHE A 54 4.02 0.04 -7.96
N ALA A 55 4.71 -1.06 -7.68
CA ALA A 55 6.05 -1.05 -7.12
C ALA A 55 6.98 -1.88 -8.01
N CYS A 56 8.23 -1.44 -8.16
CA CYS A 56 9.26 -2.20 -8.88
C CYS A 56 10.61 -2.16 -8.18
N SER A 57 11.51 -3.10 -8.56
CA SER A 57 12.88 -3.09 -8.06
C SER A 57 13.76 -2.12 -8.84
N GLY A 58 14.51 -1.28 -8.12
CA GLY A 58 15.47 -0.34 -8.70
C GLY A 58 16.56 -1.03 -9.52
N LYS A 59 16.96 -2.26 -9.14
CA LYS A 59 17.91 -3.08 -9.91
C LYS A 59 17.41 -3.44 -11.30
N ARG A 60 16.10 -3.58 -11.47
CA ARG A 60 15.45 -3.97 -12.74
C ARG A 60 14.65 -2.82 -13.36
N ARG A 61 14.76 -1.60 -12.83
CA ARG A 61 13.99 -0.42 -13.25
C ARG A 61 14.02 -0.20 -14.75
N LYS A 62 15.19 -0.20 -15.38
CA LYS A 62 15.32 0.02 -16.83
C LYS A 62 14.55 -1.03 -17.66
N ASN A 63 14.56 -2.29 -17.21
CA ASN A 63 13.80 -3.36 -17.86
C ASN A 63 12.30 -3.17 -17.69
N VAL A 64 11.85 -2.71 -16.50
CA VAL A 64 10.43 -2.40 -16.24
C VAL A 64 9.96 -1.23 -17.10
N VAL A 65 10.78 -0.17 -17.25
CA VAL A 65 10.47 0.95 -18.16
C VAL A 65 10.29 0.45 -19.59
N SER A 66 11.28 -0.29 -20.13
CA SER A 66 11.19 -0.84 -21.50
C SER A 66 9.96 -1.75 -21.68
N TYR A 67 9.62 -2.54 -20.66
CA TYR A 67 8.44 -3.39 -20.68
C TYR A 67 7.14 -2.57 -20.75
N LEU A 68 6.99 -1.54 -19.89
CA LEU A 68 5.81 -0.69 -19.86
C LEU A 68 5.65 0.08 -21.17
N GLU A 69 6.74 0.59 -21.76
CA GLU A 69 6.72 1.25 -23.07
C GLU A 69 6.28 0.26 -24.18
N GLN A 70 6.77 -0.97 -24.17
CA GLN A 70 6.34 -2.04 -25.12
C GLN A 70 4.88 -2.44 -24.92
N ALA A 71 4.37 -2.36 -23.68
CA ALA A 71 2.95 -2.56 -23.37
C ALA A 71 2.05 -1.38 -23.78
N GLY A 72 2.62 -0.32 -24.38
CA GLY A 72 1.92 0.86 -24.85
C GLY A 72 1.77 1.99 -23.83
N CYS A 73 2.37 1.85 -22.65
CA CYS A 73 2.36 2.92 -21.64
C CYS A 73 3.29 4.07 -22.06
N GLN A 74 2.82 5.30 -21.90
CA GLN A 74 3.56 6.50 -22.25
C GLN A 74 4.27 7.08 -21.02
N PRO A 75 5.63 7.12 -20.97
CA PRO A 75 6.35 7.66 -19.82
C PRO A 75 6.27 9.19 -19.78
N ASP A 76 6.10 9.76 -18.59
CA ASP A 76 6.47 11.15 -18.36
C ASP A 76 7.99 11.24 -18.28
N ARG A 77 8.62 11.55 -19.43
CA ARG A 77 10.09 11.57 -19.54
C ARG A 77 10.72 12.63 -18.65
N ARG A 78 10.04 13.77 -18.47
CA ARG A 78 10.58 14.87 -17.64
C ARG A 78 10.58 14.47 -16.17
N PHE A 79 9.44 13.99 -15.69
CA PHE A 79 9.30 13.51 -14.30
C PHE A 79 10.28 12.36 -14.03
N ASN A 80 10.30 11.35 -14.92
CA ASN A 80 11.09 10.13 -14.75
C ASN A 80 12.60 10.38 -14.80
N ASN A 81 13.06 11.39 -15.52
CA ASN A 81 14.49 11.78 -15.53
C ASN A 81 14.92 12.42 -14.21
N LEU A 82 14.01 13.12 -13.53
CA LEU A 82 14.30 13.80 -12.25
C LEU A 82 14.08 12.89 -11.04
N ASN A 83 13.08 12.04 -11.08
CA ASN A 83 12.59 11.31 -9.91
C ASN A 83 12.64 9.78 -10.06
N GLY A 84 13.03 9.28 -11.23
CA GLY A 84 12.90 7.86 -11.58
C GLY A 84 13.73 6.89 -10.74
N ASP A 85 14.60 7.36 -9.86
CA ASP A 85 15.28 6.56 -8.85
C ASP A 85 14.38 6.23 -7.64
N ARG A 86 13.27 6.98 -7.44
CA ARG A 86 12.31 6.81 -6.35
C ARG A 86 10.89 6.53 -6.86
N GLN A 87 10.48 7.21 -7.94
CA GLN A 87 9.12 7.18 -8.48
C GLN A 87 9.15 7.43 -9.98
N MET A 88 8.33 6.71 -10.74
CA MET A 88 8.17 6.91 -12.18
C MET A 88 6.69 7.07 -12.51
N TYR A 89 6.41 7.89 -13.53
CA TYR A 89 5.09 8.22 -14.01
C TYR A 89 4.89 7.77 -15.45
N PHE A 90 3.70 7.19 -15.73
CA PHE A 90 3.28 6.79 -17.07
C PHE A 90 1.79 7.06 -17.25
N ASN A 91 1.35 7.11 -18.49
CA ASN A 91 -0.05 6.97 -18.86
C ASN A 91 -0.25 5.62 -19.53
N ALA A 92 -1.22 4.86 -19.05
CA ALA A 92 -1.62 3.58 -19.63
C ALA A 92 -2.25 3.76 -21.02
N PRO A 93 -2.38 2.70 -21.83
CA PRO A 93 -3.15 2.75 -23.10
C PRO A 93 -4.58 3.24 -22.94
N SER A 94 -5.22 3.00 -21.82
CA SER A 94 -6.54 3.53 -21.46
C SER A 94 -6.54 5.05 -21.15
N GLY A 95 -5.36 5.69 -21.07
CA GLY A 95 -5.19 7.08 -20.64
C GLY A 95 -5.15 7.25 -19.12
N ARG A 96 -5.17 6.17 -18.34
CA ARG A 96 -5.09 6.23 -16.87
C ARG A 96 -3.68 6.54 -16.39
N PRO A 97 -3.52 7.36 -15.34
CA PRO A 97 -2.23 7.57 -14.69
C PRO A 97 -1.70 6.26 -14.08
N ILE A 98 -0.42 6.04 -14.26
CA ILE A 98 0.35 4.96 -13.61
C ILE A 98 1.44 5.58 -12.76
N ASP A 99 1.49 5.16 -11.51
CA ASP A 99 2.50 5.53 -10.55
C ASP A 99 3.34 4.30 -10.17
N VAL A 100 4.66 4.36 -10.30
CA VAL A 100 5.55 3.24 -10.03
C VAL A 100 6.59 3.62 -8.98
N MET A 101 6.41 3.12 -7.76
CA MET A 101 7.37 3.29 -6.67
C MET A 101 8.58 2.38 -6.88
N VAL A 102 9.78 2.91 -6.64
CA VAL A 102 11.04 2.19 -6.83
C VAL A 102 11.66 1.83 -5.48
N ASP A 103 11.71 0.53 -5.17
CA ASP A 103 12.28 -0.04 -3.93
C ASP A 103 11.61 0.41 -2.63
N ARG A 104 11.00 1.59 -2.58
CA ARG A 104 10.46 2.21 -1.36
C ARG A 104 9.19 2.99 -1.64
N LEU A 105 8.30 3.00 -0.66
CA LEU A 105 7.17 3.93 -0.59
C LEU A 105 7.48 4.98 0.49
N GLN A 106 7.59 6.23 0.10
CA GLN A 106 7.81 7.35 1.01
C GLN A 106 6.52 8.16 1.13
N MET A 107 5.92 8.12 2.31
CA MET A 107 4.76 8.91 2.70
C MET A 107 5.01 9.53 4.08
N CYS A 108 4.15 9.30 5.08
CA CYS A 108 4.47 9.74 6.45
C CYS A 108 5.71 9.04 7.03
N HIS A 109 6.02 7.86 6.52
CA HIS A 109 7.22 7.07 6.81
C HIS A 109 7.74 6.44 5.53
N THR A 110 8.96 5.91 5.58
CA THR A 110 9.55 5.18 4.45
C THR A 110 9.38 3.67 4.65
N LEU A 111 8.62 3.01 3.76
CA LEU A 111 8.45 1.55 3.72
C LEU A 111 9.39 0.96 2.67
N ASP A 112 10.24 0.02 3.08
CA ASP A 112 11.07 -0.76 2.15
C ASP A 112 10.21 -1.85 1.49
N LEU A 113 10.01 -1.75 0.17
CA LEU A 113 9.18 -2.67 -0.62
C LEU A 113 9.96 -3.86 -1.20
N ARG A 114 11.31 -3.83 -1.12
CA ARG A 114 12.16 -4.87 -1.72
C ARG A 114 11.83 -6.29 -1.26
N PRO A 115 11.48 -6.54 0.02
CA PRO A 115 11.06 -7.88 0.44
C PRO A 115 9.87 -8.42 -0.34
N SER A 116 8.85 -7.59 -0.60
CA SER A 116 7.64 -7.97 -1.35
C SER A 116 7.89 -8.14 -2.85
N LEU A 117 8.95 -7.54 -3.40
CA LEU A 117 9.25 -7.59 -4.83
C LEU A 117 9.94 -8.91 -5.27
N GLY A 118 10.38 -9.72 -4.32
CA GLY A 118 11.09 -10.98 -4.57
C GLY A 118 10.19 -12.19 -4.83
N ASN A 119 8.89 -12.10 -4.60
CA ASN A 119 7.92 -13.17 -4.83
C ASN A 119 7.24 -13.05 -6.21
N ASP A 120 6.51 -14.08 -6.63
CA ASP A 120 5.77 -14.11 -7.92
C ASP A 120 4.28 -13.78 -7.75
N SER A 121 3.92 -12.96 -6.76
CA SER A 121 2.54 -12.52 -6.55
C SER A 121 2.16 -11.33 -7.45
N LEU A 122 0.87 -11.09 -7.63
CA LEU A 122 0.37 -9.92 -8.37
C LEU A 122 0.55 -8.62 -7.59
N THR A 123 0.57 -8.70 -6.25
CA THR A 123 0.61 -7.55 -5.35
C THR A 123 1.84 -7.58 -4.46
N LEU A 124 2.07 -6.50 -3.75
CA LEU A 124 2.93 -6.53 -2.56
C LEU A 124 2.39 -7.55 -1.55
N ASP A 125 3.23 -7.95 -0.61
CA ASP A 125 2.81 -8.74 0.55
C ASP A 125 1.66 -8.05 1.29
N PRO A 126 0.65 -8.80 1.77
CA PRO A 126 -0.48 -8.23 2.50
C PRO A 126 -0.08 -7.36 3.71
N ALA A 127 0.99 -7.72 4.43
CA ALA A 127 1.48 -6.90 5.54
C ALA A 127 2.07 -5.56 5.07
N ASP A 128 2.81 -5.53 3.95
CA ASP A 128 3.33 -4.30 3.37
C ASP A 128 2.19 -3.42 2.79
N LEU A 129 1.14 -4.02 2.19
CA LEU A 129 -0.06 -3.28 1.78
C LEU A 129 -0.78 -2.66 2.99
N LEU A 130 -0.95 -3.41 4.08
CA LEU A 130 -1.56 -2.88 5.30
C LEU A 130 -0.71 -1.76 5.92
N LEU A 131 0.62 -1.95 6.01
CA LEU A 131 1.55 -0.94 6.49
C LEU A 131 1.51 0.33 5.64
N SER A 132 1.37 0.21 4.31
CA SER A 132 1.25 1.36 3.42
C SER A 132 0.06 2.27 3.77
N LYS A 133 -1.01 1.69 4.32
CA LYS A 133 -2.21 2.40 4.76
C LYS A 133 -2.10 2.90 6.21
N LEU A 134 -1.60 2.05 7.11
CA LEU A 134 -1.48 2.39 8.53
C LEU A 134 -0.39 3.44 8.82
N GLN A 135 0.54 3.72 7.89
CA GLN A 135 1.54 4.77 8.08
C GLN A 135 0.99 6.19 8.01
N ILE A 136 -0.22 6.39 7.48
CA ILE A 136 -0.82 7.72 7.31
C ILE A 136 -1.26 8.25 8.66
N VAL A 137 -0.68 9.38 9.10
CA VAL A 137 -0.93 9.94 10.44
C VAL A 137 -2.36 10.46 10.56
N GLU A 138 -2.88 11.04 9.48
CA GLU A 138 -4.27 11.49 9.38
C GLU A 138 -5.03 10.53 8.45
N LEU A 139 -5.51 9.42 9.02
CA LEU A 139 -6.27 8.42 8.27
C LEU A 139 -7.48 9.06 7.59
N ASN A 140 -7.53 8.94 6.27
CA ASN A 140 -8.66 9.37 5.48
C ASN A 140 -9.66 8.21 5.26
N PRO A 141 -10.89 8.47 4.79
CA PRO A 141 -11.90 7.42 4.55
C PRO A 141 -11.46 6.33 3.56
N LYS A 142 -10.55 6.65 2.61
CA LYS A 142 -10.03 5.67 1.65
C LYS A 142 -9.13 4.66 2.33
N ASP A 143 -8.22 5.13 3.20
CA ASP A 143 -7.31 4.26 3.93
C ASP A 143 -8.06 3.42 4.96
N ALA A 144 -9.05 4.00 5.65
CA ALA A 144 -9.93 3.27 6.56
C ALA A 144 -10.68 2.12 5.86
N HIS A 145 -11.20 2.37 4.65
CA HIS A 145 -11.85 1.37 3.81
C HIS A 145 -10.88 0.23 3.43
N ASP A 146 -9.69 0.57 2.93
CA ASP A 146 -8.70 -0.40 2.49
C ASP A 146 -8.18 -1.25 3.67
N ILE A 147 -7.93 -0.64 4.84
CA ILE A 147 -7.57 -1.33 6.09
C ILE A 147 -8.68 -2.31 6.47
N THR A 148 -9.94 -1.85 6.44
CA THR A 148 -11.08 -2.70 6.83
C THR A 148 -11.23 -3.88 5.89
N HIS A 149 -11.07 -3.70 4.58
CA HIS A 149 -11.12 -4.79 3.62
C HIS A 149 -10.02 -5.83 3.84
N LEU A 150 -8.77 -5.39 4.05
CA LEU A 150 -7.65 -6.30 4.35
C LEU A 150 -7.93 -7.11 5.63
N LEU A 151 -8.32 -6.44 6.72
CA LEU A 151 -8.57 -7.10 7.99
C LEU A 151 -9.82 -8.01 7.95
N SER A 152 -10.88 -7.60 7.23
CA SER A 152 -12.09 -8.42 7.05
C SER A 152 -11.87 -9.63 6.15
N GLY A 153 -10.97 -9.54 5.18
CA GLY A 153 -10.70 -10.61 4.22
C GLY A 153 -9.64 -11.60 4.66
N LEU A 154 -8.61 -11.14 5.35
CA LEU A 154 -7.41 -11.90 5.69
C LEU A 154 -7.27 -12.18 7.19
N GLY A 155 -7.87 -11.34 8.05
CA GLY A 155 -7.60 -11.39 9.49
C GLY A 155 -6.15 -11.01 9.81
N ALA A 156 -5.72 -11.22 11.04
CA ALA A 156 -4.31 -11.10 11.42
C ALA A 156 -3.48 -12.28 10.92
N ASP A 157 -4.07 -13.48 10.86
CA ASP A 157 -3.38 -14.72 10.47
C ASP A 157 -3.02 -14.78 8.97
N GLY A 158 -3.72 -14.04 8.12
CA GLY A 158 -3.42 -13.91 6.70
C GLY A 158 -2.33 -12.89 6.37
N LEU A 159 -1.69 -12.29 7.40
CA LEU A 159 -0.62 -11.31 7.28
C LEU A 159 0.72 -11.88 7.76
N ASP A 160 1.84 -11.51 7.14
CA ASP A 160 3.16 -11.76 7.72
C ASP A 160 3.35 -10.86 8.96
N THR A 161 2.91 -11.36 10.14
CA THR A 161 3.02 -10.64 11.40
C THR A 161 4.47 -10.44 11.84
N ARG A 162 5.41 -11.31 11.39
CA ARG A 162 6.84 -11.12 11.61
C ARG A 162 7.32 -9.87 10.85
N ARG A 163 7.00 -9.77 9.54
CA ARG A 163 7.34 -8.59 8.73
C ARG A 163 6.73 -7.31 9.30
N PHE A 164 5.45 -7.37 9.68
CA PHE A 164 4.76 -6.27 10.33
C PHE A 164 5.49 -5.81 11.61
N GLY A 165 5.81 -6.75 12.49
CA GLY A 165 6.52 -6.48 13.73
C GLY A 165 7.94 -5.92 13.51
N GLU A 166 8.72 -6.46 12.56
CA GLU A 166 10.07 -6.00 12.22
C GLU A 166 10.10 -4.52 11.82
N VAL A 167 9.14 -4.07 11.00
CA VAL A 167 9.03 -2.66 10.61
C VAL A 167 8.81 -1.77 11.84
N LEU A 168 7.87 -2.14 12.70
CA LEU A 168 7.53 -1.37 13.89
C LEU A 168 8.63 -1.38 14.96
N ALA A 169 9.38 -2.48 15.05
CA ALA A 169 10.50 -2.62 15.99
C ALA A 169 11.74 -1.85 15.55
N SER A 170 11.90 -1.58 14.26
CA SER A 170 13.07 -0.88 13.73
C SER A 170 13.02 0.62 13.96
N ASP A 171 11.83 1.23 13.96
CA ASP A 171 11.64 2.67 14.07
C ASP A 171 10.45 3.01 14.98
N TRP A 172 10.69 3.90 15.95
CA TRP A 172 9.68 4.34 16.92
C TRP A 172 8.55 5.14 16.25
N GLY A 173 8.84 5.93 15.25
CA GLY A 173 7.85 6.73 14.52
C GLY A 173 6.82 5.84 13.82
N TRP A 174 7.30 4.77 13.16
CA TRP A 174 6.44 3.74 12.59
C TRP A 174 5.50 3.15 13.64
N TRP A 175 6.07 2.66 14.74
CA TRP A 175 5.30 2.08 15.84
C TRP A 175 4.26 3.07 16.38
N ARG A 176 4.69 4.32 16.61
CA ARG A 176 3.81 5.37 17.18
C ARG A 176 2.61 5.66 16.29
N THR A 177 2.83 5.77 14.97
CA THR A 177 1.76 6.04 14.01
C THR A 177 0.84 4.84 13.86
N VAL A 178 1.39 3.66 13.58
CA VAL A 178 0.60 2.45 13.33
C VAL A 178 -0.23 2.06 14.56
N THR A 179 0.37 2.02 15.76
CA THR A 179 -0.38 1.69 16.98
C THR A 179 -1.40 2.76 17.33
N GLY A 180 -1.10 4.04 17.04
CA GLY A 180 -2.06 5.13 17.18
C GLY A 180 -3.29 4.94 16.29
N ASN A 181 -3.09 4.55 15.04
CA ASN A 181 -4.16 4.28 14.10
C ASN A 181 -4.97 3.02 14.48
N LEU A 182 -4.29 1.93 14.84
CA LEU A 182 -4.96 0.70 15.29
C LEU A 182 -5.81 0.92 16.56
N ARG A 183 -5.37 1.77 17.49
CA ARG A 183 -6.17 2.13 18.68
C ARG A 183 -7.40 2.97 18.35
N LYS A 184 -7.34 3.82 17.31
CA LYS A 184 -8.48 4.62 16.84
C LYS A 184 -9.44 3.81 15.96
N TYR A 185 -8.95 2.76 15.33
CA TYR A 185 -9.66 2.01 14.31
C TYR A 185 -11.03 1.46 14.76
N PRO A 186 -11.20 0.87 15.97
CA PRO A 186 -12.51 0.44 16.44
C PRO A 186 -13.56 1.54 16.42
N SER A 187 -13.20 2.76 16.85
CA SER A 187 -14.11 3.91 16.85
C SER A 187 -14.48 4.35 15.42
N ILE A 188 -13.55 4.22 14.46
CA ILE A 188 -13.82 4.52 13.04
C ILE A 188 -14.86 3.53 12.47
N VAL A 189 -14.69 2.23 12.73
CA VAL A 189 -15.64 1.20 12.28
C VAL A 189 -16.99 1.33 12.97
N GLN A 190 -17.01 1.67 14.27
CA GLN A 190 -18.27 1.90 15.00
C GLN A 190 -19.02 3.14 14.50
N ALA A 191 -18.30 4.20 14.08
CA ALA A 191 -18.90 5.40 13.52
C ALA A 191 -19.48 5.17 12.11
N ASP A 192 -18.88 4.29 11.31
CA ASP A 192 -19.41 3.87 10.01
C ASP A 192 -19.32 2.34 9.83
N PRO A 193 -20.31 1.60 10.31
CA PRO A 193 -20.35 0.14 10.19
C PRO A 193 -20.37 -0.37 8.73
N ARG A 194 -20.71 0.49 7.76
CA ARG A 194 -20.72 0.14 6.33
C ARG A 194 -19.31 -0.09 5.77
N LEU A 195 -18.27 0.31 6.51
CA LEU A 195 -16.88 -0.01 6.16
C LEU A 195 -16.64 -1.52 6.15
N VAL A 196 -17.32 -2.29 7.02
CA VAL A 196 -17.21 -3.74 7.03
C VAL A 196 -17.97 -4.30 5.84
N PRO A 197 -17.28 -4.94 4.87
CA PRO A 197 -17.93 -5.41 3.66
C PRO A 197 -18.86 -6.60 3.92
N PRO A 198 -19.95 -6.75 3.15
CA PRO A 198 -20.74 -7.96 3.16
C PRO A 198 -19.87 -9.19 2.88
N GLY A 199 -20.03 -10.26 3.64
CA GLY A 199 -19.23 -11.46 3.49
C GLY A 199 -17.81 -11.36 4.11
N ALA A 200 -17.59 -10.43 5.04
CA ALA A 200 -16.39 -10.38 5.86
C ALA A 200 -16.13 -11.76 6.51
N LYS A 201 -14.91 -12.27 6.37
CA LYS A 201 -14.50 -13.58 6.90
C LYS A 201 -14.03 -13.47 8.35
N PHE A 202 -13.51 -12.30 8.71
CA PHE A 202 -12.94 -12.01 10.02
C PHE A 202 -13.55 -10.73 10.58
N ASP A 203 -13.61 -10.63 11.90
CA ASP A 203 -13.90 -9.38 12.59
C ASP A 203 -12.67 -8.45 12.47
N PRO A 204 -12.76 -7.33 11.73
CA PRO A 204 -11.62 -6.44 11.54
C PRO A 204 -11.18 -5.74 12.83
N ILE A 205 -12.09 -5.55 13.82
CA ILE A 205 -11.74 -4.96 15.11
C ILE A 205 -10.90 -5.96 15.91
N ALA A 206 -11.31 -7.23 15.97
CA ALA A 206 -10.54 -8.29 16.63
C ALA A 206 -9.17 -8.47 15.95
N ALA A 207 -9.12 -8.49 14.61
CA ALA A 207 -7.86 -8.55 13.87
C ALA A 207 -6.92 -7.37 14.18
N SER A 208 -7.47 -6.16 14.30
CA SER A 208 -6.67 -4.97 14.67
C SER A 208 -6.10 -5.06 16.08
N ALA A 209 -6.84 -5.65 17.02
CA ALA A 209 -6.36 -5.88 18.40
C ALA A 209 -5.19 -6.87 18.45
N LEU A 210 -5.25 -7.97 17.69
CA LEU A 210 -4.14 -8.92 17.56
C LEU A 210 -2.88 -8.26 16.97
N LEU A 211 -3.02 -7.38 15.97
CA LEU A 211 -1.90 -6.63 15.44
C LEU A 211 -1.29 -5.64 16.43
N LEU A 212 -2.09 -5.06 17.32
CA LEU A 212 -1.58 -4.26 18.45
C LEU A 212 -0.74 -5.11 19.40
N GLU A 213 -1.18 -6.32 19.72
CA GLU A 213 -0.41 -7.26 20.57
C GLU A 213 0.94 -7.59 19.91
N VAL A 214 0.95 -7.89 18.60
CA VAL A 214 2.19 -8.10 17.84
C VAL A 214 3.11 -6.87 17.94
N ALA A 215 2.55 -5.67 17.74
CA ALA A 215 3.30 -4.42 17.81
C ALA A 215 3.90 -4.17 19.20
N ASP A 216 3.24 -4.60 20.26
CA ASP A 216 3.73 -4.40 21.64
C ASP A 216 4.75 -5.49 22.05
N GLN A 217 4.57 -6.73 21.61
CA GLN A 217 5.41 -7.87 22.00
C GLN A 217 6.75 -7.93 21.25
N VAL A 218 6.83 -7.44 20.01
CA VAL A 218 8.06 -7.53 19.21
C VAL A 218 9.25 -6.82 19.90
N PRO A 219 10.44 -7.46 20.00
CA PRO A 219 11.62 -6.84 20.61
C PRO A 219 12.04 -5.57 19.87
N LYS A 220 12.14 -4.46 20.61
CA LYS A 220 12.47 -3.14 20.04
C LYS A 220 13.99 -2.95 19.90
N SER A 221 14.41 -2.34 18.79
CA SER A 221 15.81 -1.98 18.56
C SER A 221 16.32 -0.94 19.57
N MET A 222 17.64 -0.84 19.75
CA MET A 222 18.23 0.20 20.60
C MET A 222 17.90 1.60 20.10
N LYS A 223 17.95 1.83 18.78
CA LYS A 223 17.57 3.09 18.15
C LYS A 223 16.12 3.46 18.49
N TRP A 224 15.20 2.50 18.42
CA TRP A 224 13.81 2.67 18.80
C TRP A 224 13.68 3.11 20.26
N LYS A 225 14.35 2.40 21.18
CA LYS A 225 14.33 2.71 22.62
C LYS A 225 14.88 4.10 22.94
N MET A 226 15.95 4.51 22.28
CA MET A 226 16.49 5.87 22.41
C MET A 226 15.51 6.92 21.92
N ARG A 227 14.88 6.70 20.77
CA ARG A 227 13.89 7.62 20.20
C ARG A 227 12.63 7.72 21.06
N SER A 228 12.19 6.63 21.70
CA SER A 228 11.00 6.59 22.56
C SER A 228 11.14 7.49 23.81
N ASN A 229 12.36 7.73 24.31
CA ASN A 229 12.60 8.65 25.42
C ASN A 229 12.32 10.11 25.05
N ILE A 230 12.44 10.47 23.78
CA ILE A 230 12.09 11.79 23.26
C ILE A 230 10.56 11.88 23.08
N GLY A 231 9.94 10.79 22.64
CA GLY A 231 8.50 10.69 22.44
C GLY A 231 7.97 11.69 21.42
N ASP A 232 6.78 12.21 21.66
CA ASP A 232 6.05 13.15 20.81
C ASP A 232 6.61 14.59 20.85
N ARG A 233 7.67 14.86 21.65
CA ARG A 233 8.29 16.19 21.76
C ARG A 233 8.95 16.66 20.47
N VAL A 234 9.33 15.71 19.61
CA VAL A 234 9.91 15.98 18.28
C VAL A 234 9.08 15.25 17.25
N LYS A 235 8.71 15.94 16.18
CA LYS A 235 7.94 15.37 15.06
C LYS A 235 8.61 14.08 14.57
N TRP A 236 7.82 13.03 14.36
CA TRP A 236 8.30 11.68 14.03
C TRP A 236 7.86 11.17 12.66
N TYR A 237 7.17 12.01 11.90
CA TYR A 237 6.64 11.69 10.58
C TYR A 237 6.85 12.87 9.63
N GLU A 238 6.81 12.58 8.35
CA GLU A 238 6.74 13.57 7.28
C GLU A 238 5.29 13.70 6.81
N LEU A 239 4.91 14.84 6.25
CA LEU A 239 3.66 14.94 5.51
C LEU A 239 4.01 14.60 4.06
N PRO A 240 3.20 13.73 3.38
CA PRO A 240 3.38 13.49 1.96
C PRO A 240 3.35 14.83 1.21
N GLU A 241 4.32 15.05 0.34
CA GLU A 241 4.23 16.15 -0.61
C GLU A 241 3.09 15.84 -1.58
N GLU A 242 2.06 16.67 -1.62
CA GLU A 242 1.07 16.63 -2.69
C GLU A 242 1.80 17.08 -3.96
N VAL A 243 2.11 16.14 -4.83
CA VAL A 243 2.62 16.46 -6.16
C VAL A 243 1.40 16.81 -7.01
N ASP A 244 1.14 18.11 -7.18
CA ASP A 244 0.15 18.60 -8.14
C ASP A 244 0.60 18.21 -9.56
N HIS A 245 -0.26 17.46 -10.26
CA HIS A 245 -0.07 16.98 -11.63
C HIS A 245 -0.97 17.71 -12.61
#